data_9671d64115375a9cfd55dc8f5bb2d8cf
#
_entry.id   9671d64115375a9cfd55dc8f5bb2d8cf
#
_cell.length_a   1.000
_cell.length_b   1.000
_cell.length_c   1.000
_cell.angle_alpha   90.00
_cell.angle_beta   90.00
_cell.angle_gamma   90.00
#
_symmetry.space_group_name_H-M   'P 1'
#
loop_
_entity.id
_entity.type
_entity.pdbx_description
1 polymer ?
#
loop_
_entity_poly.entity_id
_entity_poly.type
_entity_poly.pdbx_seq_one_letter_code
_entity_poly.pdbx_strand_id
1 'polypeptide(L)'
;PGYQTGMYLGVYNGNVYHNMTVLFSRTFIPLVFLCFFDCWDKRHGRIAFLPWLGMALSFLIATLFKPNFAFAFIPMLAVMLLADFIKYRARYFMNDVILGLSVVPAGLACIWQYLVLFSGDFAGTSSGVALRVLLGTAGLSAFIMYLRSLLLPVYSLALQAPKEDEAKHIWLIVICDAVAVLEACVLTETGFRANDGNFDWGSLALYPILFSVSIALLMRLVQGTDWKNRGSAWKAVLGIVLLLGHLAVGIYCLYRARYGGYYWFYF
;
A
#
# COMPACT_ATOMS: atom_id res chain seq x y z
N PRO A 1 15.09 -6.11 30.27
CA PRO A 1 15.15 -5.13 29.20
C PRO A 1 13.81 -5.21 28.50
N GLY A 2 12.92 -4.22 28.82
CA GLY A 2 11.57 -4.18 28.30
C GLY A 2 11.59 -4.12 26.81
N TYR A 3 10.93 -5.03 26.16
CA TYR A 3 10.60 -4.93 24.77
C TYR A 3 9.74 -3.68 24.61
N GLN A 4 10.36 -2.64 24.17
CA GLN A 4 9.66 -1.47 23.68
C GLN A 4 9.04 -1.88 22.37
N THR A 5 7.81 -2.36 22.41
CA THR A 5 6.93 -2.41 21.24
C THR A 5 6.53 -0.97 20.90
N GLY A 6 7.55 -0.14 20.68
CA GLY A 6 7.36 1.19 20.15
C GLY A 6 6.90 1.03 18.72
N MET A 7 5.60 1.06 18.50
CA MET A 7 5.12 1.23 17.16
C MET A 7 5.52 2.60 16.68
N TYR A 8 6.27 2.61 15.60
CA TYR A 8 6.42 3.81 14.80
C TYR A 8 5.03 4.31 14.47
N LEU A 9 4.72 5.52 14.90
CA LEU A 9 3.46 6.21 14.61
C LEU A 9 3.11 6.26 13.12
N GLY A 10 4.01 5.96 12.27
CA GLY A 10 3.80 5.95 10.85
C GLY A 10 3.35 4.62 10.29
N VAL A 11 3.51 3.50 11.01
CA VAL A 11 3.28 2.20 10.38
C VAL A 11 1.78 1.91 10.26
N TYR A 12 1.01 2.18 11.31
CA TYR A 12 -0.42 1.85 11.29
C TYR A 12 -1.32 3.04 11.64
N ASN A 13 -0.75 4.19 11.99
CA ASN A 13 -1.47 5.39 12.44
C ASN A 13 -1.02 6.65 11.71
N GLY A 14 -0.78 6.61 10.42
CA GLY A 14 -0.68 7.79 9.56
C GLY A 14 0.20 8.95 10.07
N ASN A 15 1.35 8.68 10.71
CA ASN A 15 2.26 9.76 11.05
C ASN A 15 2.95 10.33 9.82
N VAL A 16 2.46 11.46 9.38
CA VAL A 16 2.94 12.20 8.21
C VAL A 16 4.39 12.67 8.40
N TYR A 17 4.83 12.84 9.66
CA TYR A 17 6.11 13.49 9.96
C TYR A 17 7.29 12.53 10.09
N HIS A 18 7.05 11.25 10.32
CA HIS A 18 8.14 10.33 10.66
C HIS A 18 9.03 9.97 9.46
N ASN A 19 8.44 9.86 8.26
CA ASN A 19 9.19 9.46 7.07
C ASN A 19 8.77 10.29 5.85
N MET A 20 9.47 11.39 5.62
CA MET A 20 9.20 12.30 4.50
C MET A 20 9.31 11.59 3.14
N THR A 21 10.18 10.59 3.00
CA THR A 21 10.30 9.85 1.74
C THR A 21 9.05 9.05 1.42
N VAL A 22 8.38 8.47 2.43
CA VAL A 22 7.08 7.81 2.24
C VAL A 22 6.01 8.82 1.83
N LEU A 23 6.00 10.01 2.43
CA LEU A 23 5.04 11.06 2.08
C LEU A 23 5.18 11.47 0.60
N PHE A 24 6.41 11.71 0.14
CA PHE A 24 6.67 12.01 -1.26
C PHE A 24 6.30 10.85 -2.18
N SER A 25 6.67 9.63 -1.84
CA SER A 25 6.26 8.43 -2.60
C SER A 25 4.73 8.36 -2.75
N ARG A 26 3.97 8.58 -1.66
CA ARG A 26 2.49 8.58 -1.66
C ARG A 26 1.87 9.59 -2.64
N THR A 27 2.56 10.66 -2.96
CA THR A 27 2.07 11.65 -3.92
C THR A 27 2.02 11.07 -5.34
N PHE A 28 2.94 10.19 -5.69
CA PHE A 28 3.05 9.61 -7.02
C PHE A 28 2.28 8.30 -7.19
N ILE A 29 2.02 7.56 -6.12
CA ILE A 29 1.33 6.26 -6.19
C ILE A 29 -0.07 6.35 -6.82
N PRO A 30 -0.93 7.35 -6.53
CA PRO A 30 -2.20 7.51 -7.25
C PRO A 30 -2.03 7.67 -8.76
N LEU A 31 -1.00 8.40 -9.19
CA LEU A 31 -0.70 8.59 -10.62
C LEU A 31 -0.26 7.26 -11.27
N VAL A 32 0.53 6.45 -10.56
CA VAL A 32 0.88 5.10 -11.02
C VAL A 32 -0.38 4.29 -11.28
N PHE A 33 -1.32 4.24 -10.32
CA PHE A 33 -2.55 3.47 -10.49
C PHE A 33 -3.45 4.01 -11.60
N LEU A 34 -3.63 5.33 -11.70
CA LEU A 34 -4.44 5.92 -12.77
C LEU A 34 -3.89 5.58 -14.16
N CYS A 35 -2.58 5.72 -14.35
CA CYS A 35 -1.92 5.38 -15.60
C CYS A 35 -1.92 3.86 -15.84
N PHE A 36 -1.72 3.07 -14.79
CA PHE A 36 -1.77 1.62 -14.85
C PHE A 36 -3.15 1.11 -15.28
N PHE A 37 -4.23 1.62 -14.71
CA PHE A 37 -5.59 1.23 -15.06
C PHE A 37 -5.89 1.51 -16.54
N ASP A 38 -5.51 2.69 -17.04
CA ASP A 38 -5.69 3.00 -18.46
C ASP A 38 -4.88 2.05 -19.37
N CYS A 39 -3.64 1.72 -19.01
CA CYS A 39 -2.83 0.77 -19.74
C CYS A 39 -3.40 -0.67 -19.64
N TRP A 40 -3.79 -1.07 -18.44
CA TRP A 40 -4.32 -2.41 -18.16
C TRP A 40 -5.63 -2.68 -18.90
N ASP A 41 -6.53 -1.73 -18.92
CA ASP A 41 -7.80 -1.86 -19.65
C ASP A 41 -7.61 -1.95 -21.16
N LYS A 42 -6.56 -1.33 -21.69
CA LYS A 42 -6.25 -1.32 -23.13
C LYS A 42 -5.22 -2.38 -23.54
N ARG A 43 -4.74 -3.24 -22.62
CA ARG A 43 -3.64 -4.18 -22.88
C ARG A 43 -3.91 -5.19 -24.00
N HIS A 44 -5.18 -5.52 -24.25
CA HIS A 44 -5.55 -6.41 -25.37
C HIS A 44 -5.77 -5.66 -26.70
N GLY A 45 -5.47 -4.36 -26.73
CA GLY A 45 -5.55 -3.52 -27.91
C GLY A 45 -4.28 -2.68 -28.07
N ARG A 46 -4.42 -1.37 -28.13
CA ARG A 46 -3.29 -0.43 -28.25
C ARG A 46 -3.08 0.30 -26.94
N ILE A 47 -1.96 0.04 -26.28
CA ILE A 47 -1.50 0.80 -25.11
C ILE A 47 -1.06 2.18 -25.61
N ALA A 48 -1.64 3.25 -25.05
CA ALA A 48 -1.26 4.62 -25.40
C ALA A 48 0.08 4.96 -24.72
N PHE A 49 0.93 5.65 -25.48
CA PHE A 49 2.28 6.00 -25.01
C PHE A 49 2.26 6.90 -23.78
N LEU A 50 1.36 7.87 -23.71
CA LEU A 50 1.33 8.87 -22.64
C LEU A 50 0.98 8.25 -21.25
N PRO A 51 -0.08 7.45 -21.09
CA PRO A 51 -0.31 6.72 -19.85
C PRO A 51 0.82 5.75 -19.49
N TRP A 52 1.38 5.05 -20.48
CA TRP A 52 2.51 4.16 -20.26
C TRP A 52 3.74 4.91 -19.71
N LEU A 53 4.09 6.03 -20.33
CA LEU A 53 5.20 6.88 -19.88
C LEU A 53 4.89 7.50 -18.50
N GLY A 54 3.65 7.96 -18.29
CA GLY A 54 3.18 8.49 -17.01
C GLY A 54 3.32 7.46 -15.89
N MET A 55 2.94 6.20 -16.16
CA MET A 55 3.15 5.08 -15.23
C MET A 55 4.64 4.87 -14.95
N ALA A 56 5.48 4.77 -15.97
CA ALA A 56 6.90 4.50 -15.82
C ALA A 56 7.61 5.60 -15.01
N LEU A 57 7.33 6.87 -15.31
CA LEU A 57 7.95 8.01 -14.63
C LEU A 57 7.45 8.16 -13.19
N SER A 58 6.14 8.12 -12.97
CA SER A 58 5.59 8.25 -11.61
C SER A 58 6.02 7.09 -10.73
N PHE A 59 6.11 5.87 -11.28
CA PHE A 59 6.59 4.70 -10.55
C PHE A 59 8.08 4.80 -10.22
N LEU A 60 8.92 5.22 -11.16
CA LEU A 60 10.34 5.49 -10.92
C LEU A 60 10.52 6.53 -9.81
N ILE A 61 9.81 7.66 -9.90
CA ILE A 61 9.91 8.74 -8.90
C ILE A 61 9.47 8.23 -7.52
N ALA A 62 8.33 7.55 -7.43
CA ALA A 62 7.86 6.95 -6.17
C ALA A 62 8.91 6.01 -5.56
N THR A 63 9.56 5.20 -6.40
CA THR A 63 10.59 4.24 -6.00
C THR A 63 11.88 4.91 -5.54
N LEU A 64 12.30 5.98 -6.20
CA LEU A 64 13.49 6.76 -5.80
C LEU A 64 13.32 7.37 -4.41
N PHE A 65 12.11 7.81 -4.06
CA PHE A 65 11.83 8.27 -2.71
C PHE A 65 11.76 7.11 -1.70
N LYS A 66 11.03 6.04 -2.03
CA LYS A 66 10.86 4.88 -1.14
C LYS A 66 10.53 3.63 -1.97
N PRO A 67 11.38 2.59 -1.97
CA PRO A 67 11.22 1.42 -2.84
C PRO A 67 10.09 0.47 -2.42
N ASN A 68 9.54 0.60 -1.22
CA ASN A 68 8.58 -0.34 -0.65
C ASN A 68 7.33 -0.57 -1.51
N PHE A 69 6.82 0.47 -2.16
CA PHE A 69 5.71 0.30 -3.10
C PHE A 69 6.10 -0.55 -4.32
N ALA A 70 7.36 -0.42 -4.79
CA ALA A 70 7.85 -1.21 -5.92
C ALA A 70 7.91 -2.69 -5.58
N PHE A 71 8.28 -3.05 -4.35
CA PHE A 71 8.33 -4.44 -3.91
C PHE A 71 6.94 -5.10 -3.95
N ALA A 72 5.87 -4.35 -3.69
CA ALA A 72 4.51 -4.87 -3.81
C ALA A 72 3.99 -4.84 -5.25
N PHE A 73 4.19 -3.74 -5.96
CA PHE A 73 3.61 -3.53 -7.28
C PHE A 73 4.24 -4.41 -8.38
N ILE A 74 5.58 -4.57 -8.36
CA ILE A 74 6.28 -5.37 -9.37
C ILE A 74 5.87 -6.86 -9.32
N PRO A 75 5.88 -7.55 -8.16
CA PRO A 75 5.41 -8.93 -8.08
C PRO A 75 3.94 -9.08 -8.46
N MET A 76 3.06 -8.18 -8.01
CA MET A 76 1.66 -8.17 -8.41
C MET A 76 1.55 -8.10 -9.94
N LEU A 77 2.19 -7.12 -10.57
CA LEU A 77 2.15 -6.97 -12.03
C LEU A 77 2.70 -8.20 -12.75
N ALA A 78 3.82 -8.76 -12.29
CA ALA A 78 4.42 -9.96 -12.86
C ALA A 78 3.45 -11.15 -12.85
N VAL A 79 2.77 -11.38 -11.72
CA VAL A 79 1.74 -12.44 -11.60
C VAL A 79 0.58 -12.18 -12.55
N MET A 80 0.13 -10.92 -12.65
CA MET A 80 -0.98 -10.55 -13.55
C MET A 80 -0.62 -10.74 -15.03
N LEU A 81 0.58 -10.32 -15.44
CA LEU A 81 1.05 -10.51 -16.81
C LEU A 81 1.24 -12.00 -17.14
N LEU A 82 1.75 -12.79 -16.19
CA LEU A 82 1.86 -14.25 -16.36
C LEU A 82 0.47 -14.90 -16.49
N ALA A 83 -0.49 -14.49 -15.68
CA ALA A 83 -1.86 -14.98 -15.74
C ALA A 83 -2.52 -14.60 -17.09
N ASP A 84 -2.30 -13.37 -17.57
CA ASP A 84 -2.80 -12.92 -18.88
C ASP A 84 -2.16 -13.72 -20.04
N PHE A 85 -0.84 -13.90 -19.99
CA PHE A 85 -0.09 -14.71 -20.93
C PHE A 85 -0.62 -16.16 -21.02
N ILE A 86 -0.84 -16.82 -19.89
CA ILE A 86 -1.37 -18.19 -19.83
C ILE A 86 -2.82 -18.23 -20.35
N LYS A 87 -3.66 -17.32 -19.85
CA LYS A 87 -5.10 -17.26 -20.19
C LYS A 87 -5.34 -17.06 -21.67
N TYR A 88 -4.58 -16.19 -22.31
CA TYR A 88 -4.73 -15.83 -23.72
C TYR A 88 -3.70 -16.51 -24.63
N ARG A 89 -2.98 -17.53 -24.12
CA ARG A 89 -1.99 -18.32 -24.86
C ARG A 89 -1.01 -17.46 -25.64
N ALA A 90 -0.41 -16.49 -24.94
CA ALA A 90 0.57 -15.54 -25.51
C ALA A 90 0.04 -14.63 -26.64
N ARG A 91 -1.26 -14.57 -26.88
CA ARG A 91 -1.84 -13.75 -27.97
C ARG A 91 -1.46 -12.27 -27.86
N TYR A 92 -1.33 -11.75 -26.64
CA TYR A 92 -1.06 -10.34 -26.35
C TYR A 92 0.35 -10.13 -25.79
N PHE A 93 1.25 -11.10 -25.96
CA PHE A 93 2.60 -11.11 -25.39
C PHE A 93 3.37 -9.79 -25.57
N MET A 94 3.30 -9.18 -26.77
CA MET A 94 4.01 -7.91 -27.01
C MET A 94 3.48 -6.77 -26.12
N ASN A 95 2.17 -6.72 -25.89
CA ASN A 95 1.57 -5.72 -25.01
C ASN A 95 1.92 -6.00 -23.54
N ASP A 96 1.99 -7.27 -23.14
CA ASP A 96 2.44 -7.68 -21.81
C ASP A 96 3.90 -7.25 -21.59
N VAL A 97 4.76 -7.45 -22.58
CA VAL A 97 6.16 -6.98 -22.54
C VAL A 97 6.24 -5.46 -22.46
N ILE A 98 5.48 -4.72 -23.28
CA ILE A 98 5.43 -3.25 -23.23
C ILE A 98 5.00 -2.78 -21.84
N LEU A 99 3.97 -3.40 -21.26
CA LEU A 99 3.51 -3.04 -19.93
C LEU A 99 4.55 -3.40 -18.85
N GLY A 100 5.21 -4.56 -18.96
CA GLY A 100 6.31 -4.96 -18.09
C GLY A 100 7.51 -4.03 -18.16
N LEU A 101 7.83 -3.49 -19.33
CA LEU A 101 8.93 -2.53 -19.51
C LEU A 101 8.71 -1.22 -18.74
N SER A 102 7.48 -0.84 -18.42
CA SER A 102 7.19 0.38 -17.64
C SER A 102 7.75 0.33 -16.22
N VAL A 103 7.90 -0.86 -15.63
CA VAL A 103 8.40 -1.03 -14.27
C VAL A 103 9.90 -1.30 -14.19
N VAL A 104 10.57 -1.54 -15.32
CA VAL A 104 12.02 -1.83 -15.38
C VAL A 104 12.87 -0.71 -14.80
N PRO A 105 12.63 0.59 -15.11
CA PRO A 105 13.42 1.68 -14.51
C PRO A 105 13.33 1.71 -12.97
N ALA A 106 12.15 1.47 -12.41
CA ALA A 106 11.95 1.39 -10.98
C ALA A 106 12.65 0.16 -10.37
N GLY A 107 12.59 -0.99 -11.04
CA GLY A 107 13.31 -2.20 -10.64
C GLY A 107 14.82 -2.00 -10.60
N LEU A 108 15.39 -1.34 -11.62
CA LEU A 108 16.81 -0.97 -11.64
C LEU A 108 17.16 0.01 -10.52
N ALA A 109 16.28 0.97 -10.22
CA ALA A 109 16.46 1.88 -9.10
C ALA A 109 16.47 1.13 -7.75
N CYS A 110 15.59 0.13 -7.56
CA CYS A 110 15.63 -0.73 -6.37
C CYS A 110 16.96 -1.47 -6.22
N ILE A 111 17.47 -2.07 -7.31
CA ILE A 111 18.76 -2.78 -7.31
C ILE A 111 19.88 -1.80 -6.97
N TRP A 112 19.90 -0.63 -7.59
CA TRP A 112 20.90 0.40 -7.30
C TRP A 112 20.85 0.85 -5.84
N GLN A 113 19.66 1.14 -5.29
CA GLN A 113 19.51 1.50 -3.89
C GLN A 113 19.98 0.38 -2.96
N TYR A 114 19.65 -0.88 -3.28
CA TYR A 114 20.12 -2.03 -2.51
C TYR A 114 21.65 -2.11 -2.50
N LEU A 115 22.29 -2.00 -3.66
CA LEU A 115 23.75 -2.05 -3.77
C LEU A 115 24.41 -0.90 -2.99
N VAL A 116 23.89 0.32 -3.05
CA VAL A 116 24.42 1.46 -2.30
C VAL A 116 24.26 1.26 -0.80
N LEU A 117 23.10 0.77 -0.35
CA LEU A 117 22.80 0.64 1.09
C LEU A 117 23.52 -0.55 1.75
N PHE A 118 23.74 -1.66 1.01
CA PHE A 118 24.21 -2.92 1.59
C PHE A 118 25.59 -3.36 1.12
N SER A 119 26.23 -2.67 0.16
CA SER A 119 27.55 -3.04 -0.36
C SER A 119 28.62 -1.94 -0.29
N GLY A 120 28.28 -0.75 0.20
CA GLY A 120 29.20 0.39 0.29
C GLY A 120 29.70 0.67 1.72
N ASP A 121 30.45 1.76 1.89
CA ASP A 121 30.95 2.24 3.19
C ASP A 121 29.81 2.55 4.21
N PHE A 122 28.59 2.66 3.71
CA PHE A 122 27.37 2.80 4.53
C PHE A 122 26.89 1.46 5.11
N ALA A 123 27.34 0.34 4.63
CA ALA A 123 27.05 -1.00 5.12
C ALA A 123 27.85 -1.30 6.39
N GLY A 124 27.74 -0.49 7.43
CA GLY A 124 28.29 -0.83 8.73
C GLY A 124 27.85 -2.25 9.11
N THR A 125 28.76 -3.18 9.12
CA THR A 125 28.65 -4.56 9.59
C THR A 125 27.34 -5.31 9.26
N SER A 126 27.36 -6.13 8.21
CA SER A 126 26.44 -7.27 7.98
C SER A 126 24.94 -6.99 7.97
N SER A 127 24.48 -5.89 7.38
CA SER A 127 23.06 -5.70 7.09
C SER A 127 22.65 -6.47 5.83
N GLY A 128 21.46 -7.04 5.80
CA GLY A 128 20.94 -7.81 4.67
C GLY A 128 19.42 -7.96 4.79
N VAL A 129 18.86 -8.80 3.91
CA VAL A 129 17.46 -9.18 3.95
C VAL A 129 17.36 -10.67 4.29
N ALA A 130 16.47 -11.02 5.18
CA ALA A 130 16.21 -12.39 5.59
C ALA A 130 14.71 -12.70 5.61
N LEU A 131 14.38 -13.99 5.60
CA LEU A 131 13.01 -14.43 5.83
C LEU A 131 12.67 -14.25 7.31
N ARG A 132 11.49 -13.68 7.55
CA ARG A 132 10.91 -13.50 8.88
C ARG A 132 9.95 -14.62 9.18
N VAL A 133 9.96 -15.12 10.42
CA VAL A 133 8.90 -15.99 10.90
C VAL A 133 7.71 -15.13 11.31
N LEU A 134 6.56 -15.37 10.71
CA LEU A 134 5.32 -14.56 10.75
C LEU A 134 4.83 -14.20 12.17
N LEU A 135 5.22 -14.93 13.19
CA LEU A 135 4.74 -14.82 14.56
C LEU A 135 5.84 -14.49 15.58
N GLY A 136 6.94 -13.86 15.15
CA GLY A 136 7.86 -13.23 16.09
C GLY A 136 7.12 -12.20 16.95
N THR A 137 7.60 -11.96 18.16
CA THR A 137 6.91 -11.18 19.21
C THR A 137 6.39 -9.80 18.79
N ALA A 138 6.96 -9.17 17.76
CA ALA A 138 6.43 -7.95 17.16
C ALA A 138 5.36 -8.19 16.07
N GLY A 139 5.32 -9.38 15.47
CA GLY A 139 4.49 -9.68 14.31
C GLY A 139 2.99 -9.71 14.59
N LEU A 140 2.57 -10.29 15.71
CA LEU A 140 1.14 -10.41 16.03
C LEU A 140 0.50 -9.06 16.35
N SER A 141 1.17 -8.23 17.13
CA SER A 141 0.68 -6.88 17.45
C SER A 141 0.55 -6.03 16.20
N ALA A 142 1.57 -6.04 15.34
CA ALA A 142 1.56 -5.35 14.07
C ALA A 142 0.43 -5.83 13.16
N PHE A 143 0.22 -7.14 13.07
CA PHE A 143 -0.86 -7.74 12.30
C PHE A 143 -2.26 -7.36 12.83
N ILE A 144 -2.47 -7.39 14.15
CA ILE A 144 -3.74 -6.97 14.76
C ILE A 144 -4.03 -5.50 14.45
N MET A 145 -3.03 -4.63 14.50
CA MET A 145 -3.23 -3.22 14.21
C MET A 145 -3.46 -2.96 12.72
N TYR A 146 -2.81 -3.72 11.86
CA TYR A 146 -3.13 -3.74 10.45
C TYR A 146 -4.60 -4.11 10.21
N LEU A 147 -5.09 -5.19 10.81
CA LEU A 147 -6.49 -5.57 10.71
C LEU A 147 -7.45 -4.49 11.22
N ARG A 148 -7.09 -3.80 12.32
CA ARG A 148 -7.88 -2.66 12.83
C ARG A 148 -7.92 -1.50 11.84
N SER A 149 -6.82 -1.22 11.15
CA SER A 149 -6.77 -0.16 10.15
C SER A 149 -7.62 -0.45 8.91
N LEU A 150 -7.88 -1.73 8.63
CA LEU A 150 -8.72 -2.17 7.52
C LEU A 150 -10.22 -2.18 7.82
N LEU A 151 -10.66 -1.88 9.05
CA LEU A 151 -12.09 -1.97 9.41
C LEU A 151 -12.98 -1.15 8.48
N LEU A 152 -12.63 0.10 8.19
CA LEU A 152 -13.39 0.94 7.26
C LEU A 152 -13.28 0.47 5.81
N PRO A 153 -12.08 0.17 5.25
CA PRO A 153 -11.95 -0.40 3.92
C PRO A 153 -12.77 -1.67 3.71
N VAL A 154 -12.62 -2.65 4.58
CA VAL A 154 -13.36 -3.92 4.49
C VAL A 154 -14.86 -3.70 4.59
N TYR A 155 -15.29 -2.88 5.54
CA TYR A 155 -16.71 -2.54 5.73
C TYR A 155 -17.32 -1.90 4.47
N SER A 156 -16.65 -0.90 3.92
CA SER A 156 -17.13 -0.18 2.74
C SER A 156 -17.18 -1.08 1.51
N LEU A 157 -16.18 -1.92 1.29
CA LEU A 157 -16.13 -2.88 0.19
C LEU A 157 -17.20 -3.97 0.33
N ALA A 158 -17.47 -4.46 1.54
CA ALA A 158 -18.46 -5.50 1.78
C ALA A 158 -19.92 -5.03 1.57
N LEU A 159 -20.22 -3.77 1.87
CA LEU A 159 -21.59 -3.25 1.79
C LEU A 159 -21.91 -2.52 0.49
N GLN A 160 -20.91 -1.96 -0.13
CA GLN A 160 -21.04 -1.31 -1.43
C GLN A 160 -20.23 -2.11 -2.44
N ALA A 161 -20.85 -3.14 -3.01
CA ALA A 161 -20.25 -3.81 -4.16
C ALA A 161 -19.96 -2.73 -5.23
N PRO A 162 -18.69 -2.48 -5.56
CA PRO A 162 -18.36 -1.50 -6.59
C PRO A 162 -19.00 -1.93 -7.92
N LYS A 163 -19.35 -0.97 -8.76
CA LYS A 163 -19.83 -1.29 -10.11
C LYS A 163 -18.80 -2.16 -10.81
N GLU A 164 -19.24 -3.05 -11.69
CA GLU A 164 -18.38 -4.05 -12.31
C GLU A 164 -17.11 -3.48 -12.93
N ASP A 165 -17.20 -2.32 -13.59
CA ASP A 165 -16.04 -1.64 -14.20
C ASP A 165 -15.08 -1.02 -13.15
N GLU A 166 -15.58 -0.61 -11.98
CA GLU A 166 -14.76 -0.06 -10.90
C GLU A 166 -14.18 -1.18 -10.03
N ALA A 167 -14.90 -2.30 -9.91
CA ALA A 167 -14.55 -3.42 -9.04
C ALA A 167 -13.15 -3.94 -9.34
N LYS A 168 -12.85 -4.11 -10.63
CA LYS A 168 -11.53 -4.63 -11.06
C LYS A 168 -10.38 -3.72 -10.59
N HIS A 169 -10.52 -2.40 -10.72
CA HIS A 169 -9.49 -1.44 -10.31
C HIS A 169 -9.30 -1.41 -8.79
N ILE A 170 -10.41 -1.43 -8.05
CA ILE A 170 -10.38 -1.49 -6.60
C ILE A 170 -9.72 -2.77 -6.10
N TRP A 171 -10.07 -3.91 -6.70
CA TRP A 171 -9.45 -5.19 -6.37
C TRP A 171 -7.96 -5.22 -6.68
N LEU A 172 -7.49 -4.54 -7.73
CA LEU A 172 -6.06 -4.43 -8.02
C LEU A 172 -5.31 -3.66 -6.92
N ILE A 173 -5.90 -2.59 -6.38
CA ILE A 173 -5.33 -1.87 -5.23
C ILE A 173 -5.29 -2.78 -4.00
N VAL A 174 -6.38 -3.50 -3.72
CA VAL A 174 -6.46 -4.44 -2.59
C VAL A 174 -5.44 -5.59 -2.74
N ILE A 175 -5.27 -6.14 -3.93
CA ILE A 175 -4.27 -7.19 -4.19
C ILE A 175 -2.86 -6.63 -3.99
N CYS A 176 -2.58 -5.43 -4.48
CA CYS A 176 -1.28 -4.79 -4.28
C CYS A 176 -0.97 -4.59 -2.78
N ASP A 177 -1.96 -4.15 -2.00
CA ASP A 177 -1.82 -4.02 -0.54
C ASP A 177 -1.63 -5.38 0.14
N ALA A 178 -2.36 -6.41 -0.29
CA ALA A 178 -2.16 -7.76 0.23
C ALA A 178 -0.75 -8.30 -0.05
N VAL A 179 -0.17 -8.01 -1.22
CA VAL A 179 1.23 -8.36 -1.52
C VAL A 179 2.17 -7.60 -0.60
N ALA A 180 1.96 -6.29 -0.38
CA ALA A 180 2.77 -5.49 0.54
C ALA A 180 2.73 -6.03 1.98
N VAL A 181 1.55 -6.46 2.43
CA VAL A 181 1.39 -7.10 3.76
C VAL A 181 2.10 -8.45 3.82
N LEU A 182 1.98 -9.25 2.75
CA LEU A 182 2.69 -10.52 2.68
C LEU A 182 4.20 -10.31 2.78
N GLU A 183 4.74 -9.32 2.08
CA GLU A 183 6.16 -8.95 2.19
C GLU A 183 6.54 -8.57 3.61
N ALA A 184 5.76 -7.70 4.25
CA ALA A 184 5.97 -7.31 5.65
C ALA A 184 5.93 -8.51 6.61
N CYS A 185 5.13 -9.53 6.28
CA CYS A 185 5.05 -10.76 7.08
C CYS A 185 6.23 -11.71 6.89
N VAL A 186 6.84 -11.74 5.69
CA VAL A 186 7.85 -12.76 5.34
C VAL A 186 9.26 -12.22 5.22
N LEU A 187 9.45 -10.91 5.07
CA LEU A 187 10.76 -10.28 4.91
C LEU A 187 11.11 -9.41 6.13
N THR A 188 12.37 -9.39 6.47
CA THR A 188 12.93 -8.49 7.49
C THR A 188 14.34 -8.07 7.08
N GLU A 189 14.75 -6.89 7.53
CA GLU A 189 16.17 -6.54 7.49
C GLU A 189 16.93 -7.24 8.60
N THR A 190 18.22 -7.44 8.42
CA THR A 190 19.13 -8.02 9.42
C THR A 190 20.17 -7.00 9.89
N GLY A 191 20.93 -7.35 10.92
CA GLY A 191 21.98 -6.50 11.47
C GLY A 191 21.44 -5.23 12.11
N PHE A 192 22.10 -4.14 11.91
CA PHE A 192 21.79 -2.83 12.50
C PHE A 192 20.35 -2.36 12.19
N ARG A 193 19.81 -2.72 11.03
CA ARG A 193 18.48 -2.28 10.56
C ARG A 193 17.35 -3.26 10.87
N ALA A 194 17.62 -4.34 11.62
CA ALA A 194 16.63 -5.39 11.89
C ALA A 194 15.31 -4.88 12.54
N ASN A 195 15.36 -3.75 13.21
CA ASN A 195 14.20 -3.15 13.89
C ASN A 195 13.59 -1.95 13.15
N ASP A 196 14.08 -1.60 11.96
CA ASP A 196 13.59 -0.42 11.24
C ASP A 196 12.20 -0.62 10.62
N GLY A 197 11.74 -1.87 10.50
CA GLY A 197 10.41 -2.19 9.98
C GLY A 197 10.22 -1.73 8.53
N ASN A 198 11.29 -1.67 7.74
CA ASN A 198 11.21 -1.06 6.42
C ASN A 198 10.23 -1.77 5.47
N PHE A 199 10.05 -3.08 5.58
CA PHE A 199 9.07 -3.80 4.74
C PHE A 199 7.62 -3.48 5.11
N ASP A 200 7.35 -2.99 6.31
CA ASP A 200 5.99 -2.58 6.73
C ASP A 200 5.49 -1.33 5.99
N TRP A 201 6.39 -0.55 5.38
CA TRP A 201 6.06 0.70 4.69
C TRP A 201 5.37 0.51 3.33
N GLY A 202 5.36 -0.68 2.76
CA GLY A 202 4.69 -0.97 1.48
C GLY A 202 3.17 -0.76 1.59
N SER A 203 2.53 -1.42 2.53
CA SER A 203 1.08 -1.28 2.80
C SER A 203 0.71 0.14 3.21
N LEU A 204 1.52 0.76 4.07
CA LEU A 204 1.31 2.16 4.46
C LEU A 204 1.30 3.15 3.31
N ALA A 205 2.11 2.90 2.29
CA ALA A 205 2.13 3.74 1.11
C ALA A 205 0.80 3.65 0.32
N LEU A 206 0.10 2.52 0.41
CA LEU A 206 -1.18 2.25 -0.27
C LEU A 206 -2.41 2.72 0.51
N TYR A 207 -2.32 2.85 1.84
CA TYR A 207 -3.44 3.26 2.68
C TYR A 207 -4.17 4.52 2.23
N PRO A 208 -3.52 5.62 1.83
CA PRO A 208 -4.25 6.81 1.39
C PRO A 208 -5.21 6.53 0.24
N ILE A 209 -4.84 5.65 -0.68
CA ILE A 209 -5.70 5.26 -1.81
C ILE A 209 -6.84 4.36 -1.32
N LEU A 210 -6.54 3.34 -0.50
CA LEU A 210 -7.55 2.44 0.06
C LEU A 210 -8.59 3.22 0.88
N PHE A 211 -8.15 4.15 1.73
CA PHE A 211 -9.06 4.99 2.50
C PHE A 211 -9.86 5.94 1.62
N SER A 212 -9.26 6.55 0.60
CA SER A 212 -9.98 7.42 -0.33
C SER A 212 -11.10 6.69 -1.06
N VAL A 213 -10.80 5.47 -1.56
CA VAL A 213 -11.80 4.60 -2.18
C VAL A 213 -12.89 4.21 -1.17
N SER A 214 -12.50 3.85 0.05
CA SER A 214 -13.43 3.43 1.11
C SER A 214 -14.37 4.57 1.51
N ILE A 215 -13.87 5.80 1.60
CA ILE A 215 -14.68 6.99 1.88
C ILE A 215 -15.64 7.25 0.72
N ALA A 216 -15.18 7.15 -0.53
CA ALA A 216 -16.05 7.33 -1.70
C ALA A 216 -17.19 6.30 -1.72
N LEU A 217 -16.89 5.03 -1.43
CA LEU A 217 -17.91 3.97 -1.31
C LEU A 217 -18.88 4.23 -0.15
N LEU A 218 -18.38 4.66 1.02
CA LEU A 218 -19.21 5.03 2.15
C LEU A 218 -20.13 6.21 1.81
N MET A 219 -19.62 7.23 1.12
CA MET A 219 -20.45 8.37 0.68
C MET A 219 -21.59 7.91 -0.24
N ARG A 220 -21.32 7.00 -1.17
CA ARG A 220 -22.36 6.40 -2.03
C ARG A 220 -23.38 5.62 -1.20
N LEU A 221 -22.93 4.84 -0.21
CA LEU A 221 -23.83 4.13 0.72
C LEU A 221 -24.75 5.11 1.44
N VAL A 222 -24.20 6.19 2.00
CA VAL A 222 -24.95 7.21 2.72
C VAL A 222 -25.96 7.92 1.81
N GLN A 223 -25.55 8.28 0.60
CA GLN A 223 -26.42 8.93 -0.39
C GLN A 223 -27.57 8.04 -0.87
N GLY A 224 -27.31 6.73 -1.02
CA GLY A 224 -28.31 5.74 -1.43
C GLY A 224 -29.16 5.18 -0.28
N THR A 225 -28.94 5.62 0.96
CA THR A 225 -29.63 5.09 2.14
C THR A 225 -31.06 5.60 2.25
N ASP A 226 -32.01 4.67 2.33
CA ASP A 226 -33.35 4.99 2.81
C ASP A 226 -33.35 5.11 4.34
N TRP A 227 -33.32 6.33 4.83
CA TRP A 227 -33.23 6.64 6.25
C TRP A 227 -34.53 6.26 7.05
N LYS A 228 -35.65 5.99 6.37
CA LYS A 228 -36.86 5.48 7.00
C LYS A 228 -36.78 3.97 7.24
N ASN A 229 -35.96 3.28 6.46
CA ASN A 229 -35.73 1.85 6.62
C ASN A 229 -34.59 1.64 7.64
N ARG A 230 -34.90 1.10 8.82
CA ARG A 230 -33.91 0.82 9.87
C ARG A 230 -32.77 -0.08 9.40
N GLY A 231 -33.06 -1.08 8.56
CA GLY A 231 -32.06 -2.00 8.01
C GLY A 231 -31.05 -1.33 7.06
N SER A 232 -31.47 -0.29 6.34
CA SER A 232 -30.59 0.53 5.50
C SER A 232 -29.83 1.56 6.34
N ALA A 233 -30.54 2.28 7.20
CA ALA A 233 -29.98 3.37 8.00
C ALA A 233 -28.83 2.92 8.93
N TRP A 234 -28.98 1.77 9.63
CA TRP A 234 -27.93 1.31 10.54
C TRP A 234 -26.61 1.02 9.82
N LYS A 235 -26.66 0.54 8.58
CA LYS A 235 -25.44 0.31 7.77
C LYS A 235 -24.71 1.62 7.51
N ALA A 236 -25.42 2.66 7.09
CA ALA A 236 -24.80 3.97 6.88
C ALA A 236 -24.25 4.55 8.18
N VAL A 237 -25.00 4.46 9.29
CA VAL A 237 -24.58 4.93 10.62
C VAL A 237 -23.31 4.21 11.07
N LEU A 238 -23.25 2.88 10.97
CA LEU A 238 -22.06 2.13 11.38
C LEU A 238 -20.83 2.53 10.55
N GLY A 239 -20.98 2.72 9.24
CA GLY A 239 -19.88 3.20 8.39
C GLY A 239 -19.40 4.59 8.80
N ILE A 240 -20.31 5.51 9.12
CA ILE A 240 -19.96 6.83 9.64
C ILE A 240 -19.22 6.71 10.99
N VAL A 241 -19.71 5.86 11.90
CA VAL A 241 -19.05 5.63 13.20
C VAL A 241 -17.62 5.09 13.01
N LEU A 242 -17.42 4.15 12.09
CA LEU A 242 -16.07 3.65 11.76
C LEU A 242 -15.17 4.76 11.22
N LEU A 243 -15.68 5.59 10.30
CA LEU A 243 -14.92 6.73 9.77
C LEU A 243 -14.56 7.74 10.88
N LEU A 244 -15.52 8.09 11.73
CA LEU A 244 -15.28 8.98 12.86
C LEU A 244 -14.30 8.38 13.88
N GLY A 245 -14.34 7.07 14.10
CA GLY A 245 -13.38 6.35 14.92
C GLY A 245 -11.95 6.47 14.37
N HIS A 246 -11.75 6.24 13.07
CA HIS A 246 -10.44 6.45 12.43
C HIS A 246 -9.98 7.91 12.51
N LEU A 247 -10.89 8.87 12.29
CA LEU A 247 -10.58 10.30 12.41
C LEU A 247 -10.17 10.67 13.83
N ALA A 248 -10.91 10.19 14.84
CA ALA A 248 -10.59 10.45 16.25
C ALA A 248 -9.22 9.90 16.64
N VAL A 249 -8.89 8.67 16.21
CA VAL A 249 -7.55 8.09 16.40
C VAL A 249 -6.48 8.94 15.71
N GLY A 250 -6.72 9.37 14.47
CA GLY A 250 -5.79 10.24 13.73
C GLY A 250 -5.56 11.58 14.45
N ILE A 251 -6.61 12.24 14.91
CA ILE A 251 -6.54 13.50 15.68
C ILE A 251 -5.78 13.27 16.99
N TYR A 252 -6.09 12.19 17.72
CA TYR A 252 -5.37 11.84 18.94
C TYR A 252 -3.88 11.63 18.68
N CYS A 253 -3.51 10.94 17.61
CA CYS A 253 -2.12 10.75 17.22
C CYS A 253 -1.43 12.08 16.92
N LEU A 254 -2.08 12.99 16.18
CA LEU A 254 -1.55 14.33 15.90
C LEU A 254 -1.37 15.16 17.20
N TYR A 255 -2.36 15.12 18.09
CA TYR A 255 -2.27 15.77 19.39
C TYR A 255 -1.09 15.26 20.20
N ARG A 256 -0.91 13.93 20.28
CA ARG A 256 0.21 13.31 20.97
C ARG A 256 1.56 13.66 20.33
N ALA A 257 1.65 13.65 19.00
CA ALA A 257 2.86 14.06 18.30
C ALA A 257 3.23 15.52 18.60
N ARG A 258 2.24 16.41 18.74
CA ARG A 258 2.46 17.84 19.00
C ARG A 258 2.83 18.15 20.45
N TYR A 259 2.18 17.50 21.41
CA TYR A 259 2.26 17.87 22.82
C TYR A 259 2.91 16.80 23.73
N GLY A 260 3.00 15.56 23.27
CA GLY A 260 3.56 14.46 24.06
C GLY A 260 5.09 14.37 24.07
N GLY A 261 5.78 15.20 23.30
CA GLY A 261 7.26 15.30 23.29
C GLY A 261 8.01 14.08 22.77
N TYR A 262 7.30 13.02 22.33
CA TYR A 262 7.92 11.78 21.86
C TYR A 262 7.30 11.31 20.55
N TYR A 263 8.16 10.90 19.63
CA TYR A 263 7.78 10.27 18.34
C TYR A 263 7.35 8.81 18.51
N TRP A 264 7.39 8.28 19.73
CA TRP A 264 7.12 6.89 20.04
C TRP A 264 5.85 6.79 20.87
N PHE A 265 4.90 6.00 20.40
CA PHE A 265 3.73 5.60 21.18
C PHE A 265 3.91 4.16 21.64
N TYR A 266 3.83 3.99 22.93
CA TYR A 266 3.71 2.69 23.55
C TYR A 266 2.21 2.41 23.70
N PHE A 267 1.76 1.34 23.12
CA PHE A 267 0.44 0.78 23.32
C PHE A 267 0.54 -0.54 24.06
#